data_53d29a20d5884d17b6b68649bd04344f
#
_entry.id   53d29a20d5884d17b6b68649bd04344f
#
_cell.length_a   1.000
_cell.length_b   1.000
_cell.length_c   1.000
_cell.angle_alpha   90.00
_cell.angle_beta   90.00
_cell.angle_gamma   90.00
#
_symmetry.space_group_name_H-M   'P 1'
#
loop_
_entity.id
_entity.type
_entity.pdbx_description
1 polymer ?
#
loop_
_entity_poly.entity_id
_entity_poly.type
_entity_poly.pdbx_seq_one_letter_code
_entity_poly.pdbx_strand_id
1 'polypeptide(L)'
;MVKNDIATDPIKLFFHWYDQVQTGGGGPHSKKKFLALSTRIIRSLLQSIFPWSNLFRPDIATLATTTANDKPAARSVLFKGFIQGGFSFYTDYASNKGLELQANPSAVLVFYWHFPPRQVRIDGRVVKLSRREAEADWKARRRENQTASAAFPQSSIIQGREELKQKVNQIKRQYRGRPIPCPDSWGGYCLIPEKMEFWEGRLDWIHRRERYVLNSGTWQRQFLAP
;
A
#
# COMPACT_ATOMS: atom_id res chain seq x y z
N MET A 1 12.99 -28.41 1.09
CA MET A 1 13.63 -27.46 0.15
C MET A 1 12.90 -26.11 0.04
N VAL A 2 11.57 -26.04 0.04
CA VAL A 2 10.79 -24.78 -0.14
C VAL A 2 10.98 -23.73 0.98
N LYS A 3 11.32 -24.11 2.22
CA LYS A 3 11.48 -23.15 3.34
C LYS A 3 12.75 -22.29 3.27
N ASN A 4 13.83 -22.78 2.66
CA ASN A 4 15.08 -22.01 2.56
C ASN A 4 15.00 -20.89 1.50
N ASP A 5 14.20 -21.07 0.47
CA ASP A 5 14.08 -20.16 -0.68
C ASP A 5 13.29 -18.87 -0.33
N ILE A 6 12.33 -18.96 0.61
CA ILE A 6 11.54 -17.80 1.08
C ILE A 6 12.39 -16.90 1.98
N ALA A 7 13.32 -17.46 2.75
CA ALA A 7 14.14 -16.71 3.70
C ALA A 7 15.30 -15.97 3.04
N THR A 8 15.60 -16.22 1.77
CA THR A 8 16.67 -15.57 1.02
C THR A 8 16.18 -14.46 0.10
N ASP A 9 14.89 -14.48 -0.25
CA ASP A 9 14.25 -13.51 -1.14
C ASP A 9 13.22 -12.66 -0.36
N PRO A 10 13.49 -11.37 -0.12
CA PRO A 10 12.58 -10.52 0.64
C PRO A 10 11.25 -10.27 -0.07
N ILE A 11 11.18 -10.36 -1.39
CA ILE A 11 9.93 -10.21 -2.13
C ILE A 11 9.03 -11.42 -1.86
N LYS A 12 9.57 -12.63 -1.93
CA LYS A 12 8.83 -13.85 -1.56
C LYS A 12 8.39 -13.82 -0.10
N LEU A 13 9.26 -13.34 0.81
CA LEU A 13 8.94 -13.19 2.23
C LEU A 13 7.81 -12.19 2.45
N PHE A 14 7.81 -11.05 1.75
CA PHE A 14 6.72 -10.08 1.80
C PHE A 14 5.39 -10.72 1.42
N PHE A 15 5.33 -11.39 0.27
CA PHE A 15 4.08 -12.01 -0.19
C PHE A 15 3.62 -13.15 0.73
N HIS A 16 4.56 -13.91 1.29
CA HIS A 16 4.22 -14.91 2.30
C HIS A 16 3.55 -14.30 3.54
N TRP A 17 4.07 -13.17 4.05
CA TRP A 17 3.46 -12.47 5.18
C TRP A 17 2.14 -11.81 4.80
N TYR A 18 2.10 -11.17 3.64
CA TYR A 18 0.90 -10.51 3.10
C TYR A 18 -0.27 -11.50 2.95
N ASP A 19 -0.02 -12.68 2.39
CA ASP A 19 -1.01 -13.74 2.23
C ASP A 19 -1.49 -14.27 3.59
N GLN A 20 -0.58 -14.48 4.54
CA GLN A 20 -0.96 -14.88 5.90
C GLN A 20 -1.89 -13.84 6.57
N VAL A 21 -1.65 -12.56 6.38
CA VAL A 21 -2.52 -11.51 6.90
C VAL A 21 -3.86 -11.48 6.16
N GLN A 22 -3.87 -11.64 4.84
CA GLN A 22 -5.11 -11.72 4.05
C GLN A 22 -5.99 -12.90 4.45
N THR A 23 -5.38 -14.06 4.65
CA THR A 23 -6.10 -15.33 4.93
C THR A 23 -6.42 -15.53 6.41
N GLY A 24 -5.98 -14.62 7.29
CA GLY A 24 -6.17 -14.75 8.74
C GLY A 24 -5.22 -15.76 9.39
N GLY A 25 -4.03 -15.96 8.82
CA GLY A 25 -2.94 -16.74 9.44
C GLY A 25 -3.00 -18.25 9.27
N GLY A 26 -3.87 -18.76 8.42
CA GLY A 26 -4.00 -20.19 8.13
C GLY A 26 -3.27 -20.61 6.85
N GLY A 27 -1.96 -20.81 6.90
CA GLY A 27 -1.25 -21.52 5.83
C GLY A 27 -1.67 -23.00 5.77
N PRO A 28 -1.53 -23.70 4.62
CA PRO A 28 -2.05 -25.06 4.39
C PRO A 28 -1.49 -26.14 5.34
N HIS A 29 -0.47 -25.84 6.15
CA HIS A 29 0.17 -26.78 7.08
C HIS A 29 0.08 -26.40 8.57
N SER A 30 -0.77 -25.45 8.94
CA SER A 30 -0.91 -25.04 10.34
C SER A 30 -1.92 -25.94 11.06
N LYS A 31 -1.48 -26.65 12.11
CA LYS A 31 -2.35 -27.31 13.11
C LYS A 31 -3.24 -26.30 13.89
N LYS A 32 -3.18 -25.01 13.57
CA LYS A 32 -3.96 -23.91 14.14
C LYS A 32 -5.23 -23.57 13.33
N LYS A 33 -5.81 -24.55 12.60
CA LYS A 33 -7.09 -24.36 11.87
C LYS A 33 -8.21 -23.80 12.76
N PHE A 34 -8.21 -24.16 14.05
CA PHE A 34 -9.22 -23.69 14.99
C PHE A 34 -9.05 -22.21 15.36
N LEU A 35 -7.82 -21.74 15.51
CA LEU A 35 -7.51 -20.33 15.79
C LEU A 35 -7.76 -19.43 14.56
N ALA A 36 -7.49 -19.96 13.37
CA ALA A 36 -7.73 -19.26 12.11
C ALA A 36 -9.23 -19.09 11.79
N LEU A 37 -10.06 -20.06 12.20
CA LEU A 37 -11.51 -19.97 12.06
C LEU A 37 -12.10 -18.92 13.01
N SER A 38 -11.65 -18.88 14.26
CA SER A 38 -12.08 -17.86 15.24
C SER A 38 -11.62 -16.46 14.83
N THR A 39 -10.41 -16.29 14.34
CA THR A 39 -9.93 -14.99 13.80
C THR A 39 -10.68 -14.55 12.55
N ARG A 40 -11.08 -15.47 11.66
CA ARG A 40 -11.94 -15.15 10.50
C ARG A 40 -13.33 -14.67 10.94
N ILE A 41 -13.94 -15.34 11.89
CA ILE A 41 -15.27 -14.98 12.42
C ILE A 41 -15.20 -13.63 13.14
N ILE A 42 -14.21 -13.44 14.02
CA ILE A 42 -13.98 -12.17 14.72
C ILE A 42 -13.71 -11.05 13.72
N ARG A 43 -12.89 -11.30 12.69
CA ARG A 43 -12.63 -10.36 11.61
C ARG A 43 -13.89 -9.98 10.84
N SER A 44 -14.73 -10.96 10.48
CA SER A 44 -16.00 -10.73 9.78
C SER A 44 -16.97 -9.93 10.65
N LEU A 45 -17.08 -10.25 11.94
CA LEU A 45 -17.89 -9.51 12.89
C LEU A 45 -17.39 -8.09 13.11
N LEU A 46 -16.08 -7.89 13.30
CA LEU A 46 -15.51 -6.55 13.47
C LEU A 46 -15.61 -5.71 12.18
N GLN A 47 -15.48 -6.32 11.00
CA GLN A 47 -15.73 -5.61 9.73
C GLN A 47 -17.20 -5.22 9.55
N SER A 48 -18.15 -6.02 10.08
CA SER A 48 -19.57 -5.70 10.04
C SER A 48 -19.93 -4.57 11.02
N ILE A 49 -19.28 -4.54 12.19
CA ILE A 49 -19.49 -3.50 13.23
C ILE A 49 -18.72 -2.22 12.88
N PHE A 50 -17.51 -2.36 12.33
CA PHE A 50 -16.62 -1.25 11.96
C PHE A 50 -16.19 -1.35 10.50
N PRO A 51 -17.10 -1.12 9.53
CA PRO A 51 -16.79 -1.26 8.10
C PRO A 51 -15.69 -0.30 7.61
N TRP A 52 -15.36 0.73 8.39
CA TRP A 52 -14.31 1.72 8.12
C TRP A 52 -12.97 1.40 8.80
N SER A 53 -12.89 0.33 9.61
CA SER A 53 -11.64 0.00 10.30
C SER A 53 -10.60 -0.52 9.32
N ASN A 54 -9.45 0.15 9.29
CA ASN A 54 -8.28 -0.29 8.52
C ASN A 54 -7.56 -1.50 9.14
N LEU A 55 -8.08 -2.02 10.26
CA LEU A 55 -7.45 -3.07 11.07
C LEU A 55 -7.16 -4.36 10.28
N PHE A 56 -7.91 -4.59 9.21
CA PHE A 56 -7.85 -5.81 8.41
C PHE A 56 -7.57 -5.55 6.92
N ARG A 57 -7.05 -4.36 6.60
CA ARG A 57 -6.67 -3.97 5.24
C ARG A 57 -5.16 -4.16 5.05
N PRO A 58 -4.69 -5.34 4.62
CA PRO A 58 -3.26 -5.58 4.44
C PRO A 58 -2.64 -4.73 3.32
N ASP A 59 -3.46 -4.21 2.43
CA ASP A 59 -3.10 -3.38 1.29
C ASP A 59 -2.87 -1.89 1.64
N ILE A 60 -3.10 -1.48 2.89
CA ILE A 60 -2.77 -0.12 3.32
C ILE A 60 -1.30 -0.05 3.70
N ALA A 61 -0.59 0.90 3.11
CA ALA A 61 0.78 1.23 3.47
C ALA A 61 0.92 2.72 3.77
N THR A 62 1.82 3.07 4.67
CA THR A 62 2.27 4.46 4.83
C THR A 62 3.38 4.74 3.83
N LEU A 63 3.16 5.72 2.95
CA LEU A 63 4.18 6.24 2.05
C LEU A 63 4.85 7.44 2.72
N ALA A 64 6.15 7.34 2.95
CA ALA A 64 7.00 8.45 3.37
C ALA A 64 7.78 9.00 2.18
N THR A 65 7.85 10.32 2.10
CA THR A 65 8.52 11.09 1.04
C THR A 65 9.22 12.30 1.65
N THR A 66 9.99 12.99 0.86
CA THR A 66 10.65 14.24 1.25
C THR A 66 10.03 15.39 0.44
N THR A 67 9.70 16.49 1.12
CA THR A 67 9.23 17.72 0.46
C THR A 67 10.39 18.43 -0.24
N ALA A 68 10.08 19.44 -1.06
CA ALA A 68 11.09 20.26 -1.73
C ALA A 68 12.07 20.97 -0.78
N ASN A 69 11.68 21.14 0.50
CA ASN A 69 12.52 21.75 1.55
C ASN A 69 13.12 20.68 2.49
N ASP A 70 13.32 19.47 2.01
CA ASP A 70 13.89 18.33 2.74
C ASP A 70 13.16 17.95 4.03
N LYS A 71 11.89 18.34 4.16
CA LYS A 71 11.06 17.95 5.30
C LYS A 71 10.38 16.59 5.03
N PRO A 72 10.35 15.69 6.02
CA PRO A 72 9.65 14.43 5.87
C PRO A 72 8.14 14.67 5.78
N ALA A 73 7.49 13.89 4.93
CA ALA A 73 6.03 13.86 4.80
C ALA A 73 5.55 12.41 4.70
N ALA A 74 4.40 12.10 5.31
CA ALA A 74 3.85 10.76 5.30
C ALA A 74 2.34 10.75 5.14
N ARG A 75 1.80 9.73 4.47
CA ARG A 75 0.35 9.49 4.27
C ARG A 75 0.09 8.04 3.91
N SER A 76 -1.14 7.60 4.12
CA SER A 76 -1.57 6.28 3.67
C SER A 76 -1.77 6.24 2.16
N VAL A 77 -1.36 5.14 1.54
CA VAL A 77 -1.64 4.78 0.15
C VAL A 77 -2.14 3.34 0.09
N LEU A 78 -2.76 2.96 -1.02
CA LEU A 78 -3.19 1.58 -1.25
C LEU A 78 -2.17 0.87 -2.15
N PHE A 79 -1.61 -0.20 -1.65
CA PHE A 79 -0.82 -1.13 -2.44
C PHE A 79 -1.72 -1.82 -3.48
N LYS A 80 -1.28 -1.83 -4.73
CA LYS A 80 -2.04 -2.34 -5.88
C LYS A 80 -1.41 -3.53 -6.57
N GLY A 81 -0.34 -4.05 -6.01
CA GLY A 81 0.37 -5.23 -6.52
C GLY A 81 1.83 -4.95 -6.82
N PHE A 82 2.52 -6.04 -7.11
CA PHE A 82 3.93 -6.01 -7.48
C PHE A 82 4.03 -6.12 -9.01
N ILE A 83 4.47 -5.06 -9.66
CA ILE A 83 4.59 -4.96 -11.11
C ILE A 83 5.92 -4.31 -11.46
N GLN A 84 6.51 -4.71 -12.58
CA GLN A 84 7.80 -4.16 -13.06
C GLN A 84 8.92 -4.20 -12.02
N GLY A 85 8.92 -5.23 -11.13
CA GLY A 85 9.94 -5.38 -10.10
C GLY A 85 9.72 -4.51 -8.85
N GLY A 86 8.56 -3.89 -8.66
CA GLY A 86 8.31 -3.01 -7.51
C GLY A 86 6.87 -2.99 -7.00
N PHE A 87 6.66 -2.25 -5.93
CA PHE A 87 5.42 -2.10 -5.19
C PHE A 87 4.62 -0.94 -5.73
N SER A 88 3.47 -1.21 -6.34
CA SER A 88 2.68 -0.19 -7.04
C SER A 88 1.60 0.45 -6.17
N PHE A 89 1.34 1.73 -6.42
CA PHE A 89 0.20 2.48 -5.91
C PHE A 89 -0.22 3.56 -6.92
N TYR A 90 -1.47 3.99 -6.87
CA TYR A 90 -2.00 5.00 -7.78
C TYR A 90 -2.44 6.24 -7.05
N THR A 91 -2.23 7.40 -7.67
CA THR A 91 -2.54 8.71 -7.09
C THR A 91 -2.71 9.75 -8.21
N ASP A 92 -3.11 10.96 -7.81
CA ASP A 92 -3.02 12.15 -8.65
C ASP A 92 -1.57 12.68 -8.60
N TYR A 93 -0.92 12.84 -9.77
CA TYR A 93 0.43 13.38 -9.89
C TYR A 93 0.53 14.85 -9.45
N ALA A 94 -0.58 15.60 -9.51
CA ALA A 94 -0.65 16.97 -9.02
C ALA A 94 -0.82 17.07 -7.49
N SER A 95 -1.02 15.94 -6.79
CA SER A 95 -1.08 15.93 -5.32
C SER A 95 0.28 16.23 -4.67
N ASN A 96 0.27 16.64 -3.39
CA ASN A 96 1.52 16.93 -2.65
C ASN A 96 2.54 15.79 -2.80
N LYS A 97 2.10 14.52 -2.59
CA LYS A 97 2.99 13.36 -2.76
C LYS A 97 3.48 13.17 -4.20
N GLY A 98 2.64 13.51 -5.18
CA GLY A 98 3.02 13.44 -6.60
C GLY A 98 4.13 14.44 -6.92
N LEU A 99 4.01 15.67 -6.44
CA LEU A 99 5.02 16.73 -6.60
C LEU A 99 6.30 16.41 -5.82
N GLU A 100 6.18 15.89 -4.59
CA GLU A 100 7.31 15.45 -3.77
C GLU A 100 8.11 14.34 -4.49
N LEU A 101 7.43 13.31 -5.01
CA LEU A 101 8.06 12.20 -5.73
C LEU A 101 8.64 12.61 -7.09
N GLN A 102 8.10 13.65 -7.70
CA GLN A 102 8.67 14.24 -8.93
C GLN A 102 9.98 14.96 -8.63
N ALA A 103 10.07 15.66 -7.50
CA ALA A 103 11.26 16.38 -7.07
C ALA A 103 12.32 15.42 -6.50
N ASN A 104 11.92 14.48 -5.67
CA ASN A 104 12.79 13.45 -5.09
C ASN A 104 12.11 12.06 -5.17
N PRO A 105 12.57 11.19 -6.05
CA PRO A 105 11.96 9.86 -6.23
C PRO A 105 12.28 8.87 -5.13
N SER A 106 13.08 9.22 -4.12
CA SER A 106 13.35 8.35 -2.97
C SER A 106 12.14 8.28 -2.06
N ALA A 107 11.72 7.09 -1.68
CA ALA A 107 10.54 6.89 -0.85
C ALA A 107 10.66 5.64 0.02
N VAL A 108 9.80 5.59 1.04
CA VAL A 108 9.64 4.42 1.90
C VAL A 108 8.18 4.05 1.96
N LEU A 109 7.87 2.76 1.76
CA LEU A 109 6.58 2.17 2.09
C LEU A 109 6.70 1.40 3.40
N VAL A 110 5.76 1.64 4.32
CA VAL A 110 5.66 0.90 5.57
C VAL A 110 4.30 0.22 5.65
N PHE A 111 4.32 -1.10 5.70
CA PHE A 111 3.16 -1.93 6.00
C PHE A 111 3.19 -2.28 7.48
N TYR A 112 2.09 -2.10 8.20
CA TYR A 112 1.94 -2.55 9.57
C TYR A 112 0.67 -3.38 9.72
N TRP A 113 0.84 -4.60 10.22
CA TRP A 113 -0.24 -5.55 10.45
C TRP A 113 -0.34 -5.89 11.93
N HIS A 114 -1.53 -5.82 12.47
CA HIS A 114 -1.75 -6.02 13.90
C HIS A 114 -1.78 -7.51 14.31
N PHE A 115 -2.20 -8.40 13.38
CA PHE A 115 -2.38 -9.81 13.68
C PHE A 115 -1.86 -10.71 12.54
N PRO A 116 -0.70 -11.37 12.74
CA PRO A 116 0.27 -11.16 13.83
C PRO A 116 0.92 -9.77 13.75
N PRO A 117 1.47 -9.25 14.88
CA PRO A 117 2.11 -7.94 14.86
C PRO A 117 3.38 -7.98 14.02
N ARG A 118 3.31 -7.39 12.83
CA ARG A 118 4.38 -7.38 11.83
C ARG A 118 4.46 -6.04 11.14
N GLN A 119 5.69 -5.64 10.83
CA GLN A 119 5.97 -4.49 9.99
C GLN A 119 6.90 -4.89 8.87
N VAL A 120 6.62 -4.39 7.66
CA VAL A 120 7.57 -4.43 6.55
C VAL A 120 7.84 -3.01 6.10
N ARG A 121 9.09 -2.61 6.13
CA ARG A 121 9.57 -1.34 5.60
C ARG A 121 10.32 -1.60 4.30
N ILE A 122 9.99 -0.85 3.27
CA ILE A 122 10.56 -0.99 1.93
C ILE A 122 11.09 0.38 1.52
N ASP A 123 12.41 0.50 1.48
CA ASP A 123 13.11 1.70 1.03
C ASP A 123 13.50 1.51 -0.45
N GLY A 124 13.37 2.56 -1.26
CA GLY A 124 13.75 2.48 -2.67
C GLY A 124 13.41 3.74 -3.45
N ARG A 125 13.44 3.62 -4.77
CA ARG A 125 13.13 4.71 -5.69
C ARG A 125 11.84 4.43 -6.43
N VAL A 126 11.01 5.46 -6.63
CA VAL A 126 9.79 5.33 -7.41
C VAL A 126 10.03 5.65 -8.88
N VAL A 127 9.37 4.89 -9.74
CA VAL A 127 9.23 5.16 -11.17
C VAL A 127 7.76 5.35 -11.51
N LYS A 128 7.44 6.19 -12.49
CA LYS A 128 6.07 6.35 -12.98
C LYS A 128 5.68 5.12 -13.79
N LEU A 129 4.47 4.64 -13.59
CA LEU A 129 3.85 3.62 -14.42
C LEU A 129 3.35 4.24 -15.73
N SER A 130 3.15 3.40 -16.74
CA SER A 130 2.66 3.84 -18.04
C SER A 130 1.21 4.38 -17.97
N ARG A 131 0.84 5.20 -18.93
CA ARG A 131 -0.54 5.68 -19.07
C ARG A 131 -1.55 4.54 -19.21
N ARG A 132 -1.19 3.48 -19.91
CA ARG A 132 -2.02 2.27 -20.06
C ARG A 132 -2.33 1.62 -18.72
N GLU A 133 -1.35 1.52 -17.81
CA GLU A 133 -1.53 0.98 -16.47
C GLU A 133 -2.41 1.89 -15.61
N ALA A 134 -2.22 3.22 -15.70
CA ALA A 134 -3.05 4.20 -15.01
C ALA A 134 -4.51 4.12 -15.46
N GLU A 135 -4.77 3.99 -16.76
CA GLU A 135 -6.12 3.84 -17.31
C GLU A 135 -6.76 2.50 -16.93
N ALA A 136 -5.97 1.43 -16.85
CA ALA A 136 -6.45 0.12 -16.40
C ALA A 136 -6.90 0.17 -14.92
N ASP A 137 -6.07 0.77 -14.02
CA ASP A 137 -6.49 0.99 -12.63
C ASP A 137 -7.74 1.89 -12.56
N TRP A 138 -7.76 2.99 -13.34
CA TRP A 138 -8.91 3.89 -13.36
C TRP A 138 -10.21 3.18 -13.72
N LYS A 139 -10.20 2.34 -14.75
CA LYS A 139 -11.36 1.55 -15.19
C LYS A 139 -11.82 0.55 -14.14
N ALA A 140 -10.89 -0.03 -13.38
CA ALA A 140 -11.19 -0.98 -12.31
C ALA A 140 -11.69 -0.33 -11.01
N ARG A 141 -11.57 1.01 -10.87
CA ARG A 141 -12.02 1.74 -9.69
C ARG A 141 -13.55 1.77 -9.61
N ARG A 142 -14.07 1.71 -8.38
CA ARG A 142 -15.49 1.96 -8.13
C ARG A 142 -15.90 3.34 -8.64
N ARG A 143 -17.09 3.43 -9.16
CA ARG A 143 -17.66 4.67 -9.71
C ARG A 143 -17.56 5.86 -8.76
N GLU A 144 -17.83 5.63 -7.47
CA GLU A 144 -17.77 6.64 -6.42
C GLU A 144 -16.36 7.22 -6.28
N ASN A 145 -15.34 6.34 -6.34
CA ASN A 145 -13.94 6.75 -6.26
C ASN A 145 -13.49 7.51 -7.51
N GLN A 146 -13.93 7.08 -8.71
CA GLN A 146 -13.69 7.84 -9.95
C GLN A 146 -14.31 9.23 -9.85
N THR A 147 -15.57 9.31 -9.40
CA THR A 147 -16.30 10.59 -9.27
C THR A 147 -15.58 11.54 -8.31
N ALA A 148 -15.18 11.05 -7.13
CA ALA A 148 -14.47 11.86 -6.14
C ALA A 148 -13.11 12.33 -6.66
N SER A 149 -12.35 11.46 -7.34
CA SER A 149 -11.04 11.81 -7.89
C SER A 149 -11.13 12.76 -9.10
N ALA A 150 -12.23 12.74 -9.86
CA ALA A 150 -12.45 13.65 -10.98
C ALA A 150 -13.00 15.03 -10.53
N ALA A 151 -13.53 15.14 -9.31
CA ALA A 151 -14.16 16.36 -8.83
C ALA A 151 -13.14 17.45 -8.45
N PHE A 152 -11.97 17.04 -7.96
CA PHE A 152 -10.90 17.96 -7.52
C PHE A 152 -9.51 17.36 -7.79
N PRO A 153 -8.52 18.19 -8.13
CA PRO A 153 -7.12 17.82 -7.99
C PRO A 153 -6.83 17.43 -6.53
N GLN A 154 -6.23 16.29 -6.32
CA GLN A 154 -5.95 15.81 -4.96
C GLN A 154 -5.01 16.78 -4.23
N SER A 155 -5.25 17.04 -2.94
CA SER A 155 -4.52 17.98 -2.08
C SER A 155 -4.80 19.46 -2.34
N SER A 156 -5.74 19.82 -3.23
CA SER A 156 -6.13 21.22 -3.40
C SER A 156 -6.86 21.74 -2.15
N ILE A 157 -6.67 23.03 -1.87
CA ILE A 157 -7.41 23.73 -0.81
C ILE A 157 -8.84 23.93 -1.27
N ILE A 158 -9.79 23.60 -0.42
CA ILE A 158 -11.23 23.77 -0.63
C ILE A 158 -11.85 24.57 0.51
N GLN A 159 -12.98 25.21 0.27
CA GLN A 159 -13.68 26.00 1.31
C GLN A 159 -14.40 25.14 2.34
N GLY A 160 -14.64 23.84 2.03
CA GLY A 160 -15.26 22.90 2.95
C GLY A 160 -15.99 21.75 2.27
N ARG A 161 -16.67 20.96 3.10
CA ARG A 161 -17.34 19.73 2.65
C ARG A 161 -18.46 19.99 1.65
N GLU A 162 -19.13 21.12 1.75
CA GLU A 162 -20.27 21.43 0.87
C GLU A 162 -19.82 21.70 -0.57
N GLU A 163 -18.71 22.43 -0.76
CA GLU A 163 -18.08 22.59 -2.06
C GLU A 163 -17.71 21.25 -2.68
N LEU A 164 -17.11 20.34 -1.86
CA LEU A 164 -16.78 18.99 -2.30
C LEU A 164 -18.03 18.22 -2.78
N LYS A 165 -19.13 18.28 -2.02
CA LYS A 165 -20.39 17.63 -2.40
C LYS A 165 -20.96 18.22 -3.71
N GLN A 166 -20.94 19.53 -3.87
CA GLN A 166 -21.43 20.18 -5.08
C GLN A 166 -20.67 19.74 -6.31
N LYS A 167 -19.34 19.72 -6.27
CA LYS A 167 -18.48 19.26 -7.36
C LYS A 167 -18.67 17.78 -7.67
N VAL A 168 -18.71 16.93 -6.64
CA VAL A 168 -19.03 15.50 -6.80
C VAL A 168 -20.39 15.31 -7.50
N ASN A 169 -21.41 16.06 -7.09
CA ASN A 169 -22.73 15.98 -7.72
C ASN A 169 -22.72 16.53 -9.18
N GLN A 170 -21.92 17.55 -9.46
CA GLN A 170 -21.71 18.04 -10.81
C GLN A 170 -21.11 16.96 -11.72
N ILE A 171 -20.05 16.26 -11.29
CA ILE A 171 -19.44 15.15 -12.03
C ILE A 171 -20.44 14.01 -12.22
N LYS A 172 -21.22 13.64 -11.18
CA LYS A 172 -22.26 12.62 -11.29
C LYS A 172 -23.30 12.96 -12.38
N ARG A 173 -23.76 14.20 -12.45
CA ARG A 173 -24.73 14.67 -13.47
C ARG A 173 -24.09 14.66 -14.86
N GLN A 174 -22.88 15.25 -14.98
CA GLN A 174 -22.15 15.36 -16.25
C GLN A 174 -21.90 14.00 -16.91
N TYR A 175 -21.56 12.98 -16.13
CA TYR A 175 -21.25 11.64 -16.63
C TYR A 175 -22.34 10.60 -16.35
N ARG A 176 -23.60 11.03 -16.14
CA ARG A 176 -24.71 10.10 -15.92
C ARG A 176 -24.85 9.15 -17.11
N GLY A 177 -24.78 7.83 -16.84
CA GLY A 177 -24.86 6.80 -17.86
C GLY A 177 -23.64 6.70 -18.80
N ARG A 178 -22.58 7.47 -18.55
CA ARG A 178 -21.34 7.47 -19.36
C ARG A 178 -20.10 7.19 -18.52
N PRO A 179 -19.02 6.62 -19.07
CA PRO A 179 -17.75 6.48 -18.37
C PRO A 179 -17.19 7.85 -17.97
N ILE A 180 -16.54 7.92 -16.80
CA ILE A 180 -15.75 9.08 -16.40
C ILE A 180 -14.36 8.90 -17.00
N PRO A 181 -13.86 9.83 -17.84
CA PRO A 181 -12.53 9.73 -18.41
C PRO A 181 -11.47 9.68 -17.30
N CYS A 182 -10.38 8.95 -17.56
CA CYS A 182 -9.22 8.98 -16.67
C CYS A 182 -8.55 10.35 -16.77
N PRO A 183 -8.44 11.11 -15.66
CA PRO A 183 -7.76 12.41 -15.68
C PRO A 183 -6.29 12.26 -16.12
N ASP A 184 -5.73 13.25 -16.81
CA ASP A 184 -4.33 13.22 -17.23
C ASP A 184 -3.37 13.22 -16.04
N SER A 185 -3.78 13.83 -14.92
CA SER A 185 -3.04 13.82 -13.67
C SER A 185 -3.13 12.49 -12.92
N TRP A 186 -4.08 11.62 -13.26
CA TRP A 186 -4.18 10.30 -12.62
C TRP A 186 -3.10 9.36 -13.13
N GLY A 187 -2.30 8.82 -12.22
CA GLY A 187 -1.24 7.90 -12.57
C GLY A 187 -0.81 6.97 -11.45
N GLY A 188 0.11 6.10 -11.77
CA GLY A 188 0.70 5.14 -10.85
C GLY A 188 2.18 5.36 -10.65
N TYR A 189 2.64 4.98 -9.48
CA TYR A 189 4.04 4.84 -9.14
C TYR A 189 4.34 3.39 -8.79
N CYS A 190 5.57 2.98 -9.09
CA CYS A 190 6.15 1.71 -8.69
C CYS A 190 7.40 1.98 -7.86
N LEU A 191 7.42 1.60 -6.59
CA LEU A 191 8.59 1.67 -5.73
C LEU A 191 9.45 0.44 -5.97
N ILE A 192 10.61 0.63 -6.60
CA ILE A 192 11.62 -0.40 -6.83
C ILE A 192 12.44 -0.54 -5.54
N PRO A 193 12.41 -1.71 -4.87
CA PRO A 193 13.03 -1.87 -3.58
C PRO A 193 14.56 -1.97 -3.68
N GLU A 194 15.24 -1.20 -2.84
CA GLU A 194 16.70 -1.24 -2.66
C GLU A 194 17.05 -1.86 -1.29
N LYS A 195 16.14 -1.70 -0.32
CA LYS A 195 16.29 -2.25 1.03
C LYS A 195 14.90 -2.62 1.59
N MET A 196 14.83 -3.75 2.27
CA MET A 196 13.60 -4.21 2.94
C MET A 196 13.91 -4.64 4.36
N GLU A 197 13.11 -4.20 5.33
CA GLU A 197 13.22 -4.62 6.72
C GLU A 197 11.92 -5.26 7.18
N PHE A 198 12.05 -6.42 7.80
CA PHE A 198 10.96 -7.21 8.37
C PHE A 198 11.08 -7.20 9.89
N TRP A 199 10.04 -6.74 10.56
CA TRP A 199 9.92 -6.76 12.00
C TRP A 199 8.73 -7.66 12.40
N GLU A 200 8.96 -8.53 13.36
CA GLU A 200 7.93 -9.40 13.94
C GLU A 200 7.93 -9.25 15.46
N GLY A 201 6.79 -8.86 16.02
CA GLY A 201 6.60 -8.72 17.45
C GLY A 201 6.59 -10.07 18.15
N ARG A 202 7.26 -10.17 19.33
CA ARG A 202 7.33 -11.35 20.17
C ARG A 202 6.95 -11.03 21.60
N LEU A 203 6.38 -12.02 22.29
CA LEU A 203 5.95 -11.87 23.69
C LEU A 203 7.12 -11.73 24.68
N ASP A 204 8.30 -12.23 24.32
CA ASP A 204 9.52 -12.14 25.10
C ASP A 204 10.26 -10.80 24.91
N TRP A 205 9.67 -9.86 24.17
CA TRP A 205 10.23 -8.55 23.79
C TRP A 205 11.50 -8.61 22.96
N ILE A 206 12.02 -9.80 22.66
CA ILE A 206 13.15 -10.00 21.74
C ILE A 206 12.57 -10.09 20.33
N HIS A 207 12.19 -8.93 19.80
CA HIS A 207 11.56 -8.82 18.49
C HIS A 207 12.53 -9.28 17.39
N ARG A 208 11.99 -10.04 16.43
CA ARG A 208 12.77 -10.46 15.28
C ARG A 208 12.84 -9.31 14.29
N ARG A 209 14.07 -8.92 13.90
CA ARG A 209 14.31 -7.92 12.87
C ARG A 209 15.30 -8.45 11.84
N GLU A 210 14.88 -8.45 10.60
CA GLU A 210 15.69 -8.89 9.46
C GLU A 210 15.70 -7.80 8.42
N ARG A 211 16.86 -7.42 7.95
CA ARG A 211 17.07 -6.46 6.88
C ARG A 211 17.68 -7.14 5.68
N TYR A 212 17.20 -6.79 4.51
CA TYR A 212 17.73 -7.19 3.22
C TYR A 212 18.18 -5.95 2.48
N VAL A 213 19.40 -5.93 1.99
CA VAL A 213 19.98 -4.85 1.18
C VAL A 213 20.33 -5.41 -0.19
N LEU A 214 19.89 -4.74 -1.24
CA LEU A 214 20.17 -5.14 -2.62
C LEU A 214 21.55 -4.60 -3.01
N ASN A 215 22.52 -5.51 -3.20
CA ASN A 215 23.87 -5.18 -3.64
C ASN A 215 24.18 -5.94 -4.94
N SER A 216 24.47 -5.20 -6.01
CA SER A 216 24.83 -5.77 -7.31
C SER A 216 23.85 -6.87 -7.78
N GLY A 217 22.54 -6.62 -7.61
CA GLY A 217 21.48 -7.55 -8.04
C GLY A 217 21.22 -8.73 -7.09
N THR A 218 21.91 -8.82 -5.95
CA THR A 218 21.75 -9.89 -4.97
C THR A 218 21.32 -9.34 -3.62
N TRP A 219 20.32 -9.96 -2.98
CA TRP A 219 19.86 -9.61 -1.66
C TRP A 219 20.79 -10.16 -0.58
N GLN A 220 21.32 -9.26 0.24
CA GLN A 220 22.14 -9.61 1.41
C GLN A 220 21.30 -9.45 2.67
N ARG A 221 21.13 -10.55 3.42
CA ARG A 221 20.36 -10.61 4.65
C ARG A 221 21.23 -10.27 5.86
N GLN A 222 20.67 -9.47 6.75
CA GLN A 222 21.28 -9.06 8.02
C GLN A 222 20.25 -9.18 9.15
N PHE A 223 20.71 -9.50 10.36
CA PHE A 223 19.89 -9.47 11.57
C PHE A 223 20.16 -8.17 12.32
N LEU A 224 19.11 -7.54 12.81
CA LEU A 224 19.21 -6.30 13.58
C LEU A 224 18.83 -6.57 15.03
N ALA A 225 19.47 -5.84 15.95
CA ALA A 225 19.03 -5.79 17.35
C ALA A 225 17.59 -5.22 17.44
N PRO A 226 16.80 -5.61 18.46
CA PRO A 226 15.45 -5.10 18.68
C PRO A 226 15.38 -3.59 18.82
#